data_ffcbb4805e9de103df7b1f51d633dc46
#
_entry.id   ffcbb4805e9de103df7b1f51d633dc46
#
_cell.length_a   1.000
_cell.length_b   1.000
_cell.length_c   1.000
_cell.angle_alpha   90.00
_cell.angle_beta   90.00
_cell.angle_gamma   90.00
#
_symmetry.space_group_name_H-M   'P 1'
#
loop_
_entity.id
_entity.type
_entity.pdbx_description
1 polymer ?
#
loop_
_entity_poly.entity_id
_entity_poly.type
_entity_poly.pdbx_seq_one_letter_code
_entity_poly.pdbx_strand_id
1 'polypeptide(L)'
;MTLETFKPVLEKIKIPEISIGYSTIHLFEQDKLEEGQIGYAVDPKGKPLTGTAGGDWRPTWVVIGYEGLLGDPIFVDIAQQDFPVYTAMHGMGKWLEEKIADSFHGFIKGLELISEIAVGRESPVLLEQNPISDEDLIGGRFFSSFLQRLETP
;
A
#
# COMPACT_ATOMS: atom_id res chain seq x y z
N MET A 1 13.32 13.30 4.03
CA MET A 1 13.03 12.91 2.63
C MET A 1 11.74 13.59 2.18
N THR A 2 11.69 14.00 0.94
CA THR A 2 10.52 14.64 0.32
C THR A 2 9.87 13.70 -0.69
N LEU A 3 8.68 14.07 -1.17
CA LEU A 3 8.00 13.34 -2.24
C LEU A 3 8.90 13.19 -3.47
N GLU A 4 9.58 14.27 -3.87
CA GLU A 4 10.46 14.26 -5.04
C GLU A 4 11.66 13.32 -4.87
N THR A 5 12.24 13.26 -3.68
CA THR A 5 13.37 12.37 -3.40
C THR A 5 12.93 10.91 -3.23
N PHE A 6 11.69 10.67 -2.84
CA PHE A 6 11.12 9.33 -2.76
C PHE A 6 10.73 8.77 -4.13
N LYS A 7 10.28 9.63 -5.03
CA LYS A 7 9.72 9.24 -6.34
C LYS A 7 10.56 8.19 -7.11
N PRO A 8 11.91 8.27 -7.17
CA PRO A 8 12.69 7.25 -7.86
C PRO A 8 12.60 5.84 -7.25
N VAL A 9 12.20 5.72 -6.00
CA VAL A 9 12.02 4.41 -5.35
C VAL A 9 10.95 3.58 -6.07
N LEU A 10 9.97 4.26 -6.69
CA LEU A 10 8.90 3.60 -7.45
C LEU A 10 9.40 2.87 -8.71
N GLU A 11 10.64 3.11 -9.14
CA GLU A 11 11.23 2.36 -10.26
C GLU A 11 11.32 0.86 -9.98
N LYS A 12 11.31 0.47 -8.69
CA LYS A 12 11.30 -0.93 -8.28
C LYS A 12 9.99 -1.64 -8.62
N ILE A 13 8.92 -0.88 -8.87
CA ILE A 13 7.64 -1.46 -9.25
C ILE A 13 7.74 -1.90 -10.72
N LYS A 14 7.69 -3.22 -10.94
CA LYS A 14 7.74 -3.80 -12.28
C LYS A 14 6.35 -4.01 -12.86
N ILE A 15 5.35 -4.25 -11.98
CA ILE A 15 3.98 -4.55 -12.36
C ILE A 15 3.08 -3.57 -11.61
N PRO A 16 2.47 -2.58 -12.28
CA PRO A 16 1.65 -1.57 -11.59
C PRO A 16 0.29 -2.11 -11.12
N GLU A 17 -0.17 -3.21 -11.67
CA GLU A 17 -1.42 -3.85 -11.25
C GLU A 17 -1.14 -5.30 -10.88
N ILE A 18 -1.45 -5.68 -9.65
CA ILE A 18 -1.15 -7.01 -9.12
C ILE A 18 -2.42 -7.62 -8.59
N SER A 19 -2.85 -8.75 -9.19
CA SER A 19 -3.99 -9.49 -8.70
C SER A 19 -3.64 -10.25 -7.43
N ILE A 20 -4.52 -10.16 -6.43
CA ILE A 20 -4.41 -10.93 -5.18
C ILE A 20 -5.60 -11.89 -5.03
N GLY A 21 -6.19 -12.31 -6.15
CA GLY A 21 -7.35 -13.19 -6.21
C GLY A 21 -8.58 -12.42 -6.62
N TYR A 22 -9.49 -12.13 -5.71
CA TYR A 22 -10.74 -11.43 -5.99
C TYR A 22 -10.60 -9.91 -6.12
N SER A 23 -9.43 -9.36 -5.89
CA SER A 23 -9.16 -7.94 -5.99
C SER A 23 -7.82 -7.68 -6.66
N THR A 24 -7.56 -6.43 -6.98
CA THR A 24 -6.32 -5.98 -7.60
C THR A 24 -5.72 -4.83 -6.80
N ILE A 25 -4.42 -4.90 -6.56
CA ILE A 25 -3.65 -3.80 -5.99
C ILE A 25 -3.14 -2.95 -7.14
N HIS A 26 -3.45 -1.66 -7.13
CA HIS A 26 -2.99 -0.70 -8.13
C HIS A 26 -1.89 0.16 -7.53
N LEU A 27 -0.73 0.18 -8.16
CA LEU A 27 0.41 0.98 -7.73
C LEU A 27 0.68 2.08 -8.73
N PHE A 28 0.97 3.29 -8.26
CA PHE A 28 1.21 4.42 -9.13
C PHE A 28 2.56 4.33 -9.80
N GLU A 29 2.61 4.71 -11.07
CA GLU A 29 3.84 5.00 -11.77
C GLU A 29 4.38 6.35 -11.29
N GLN A 30 5.67 6.62 -11.52
CA GLN A 30 6.32 7.84 -11.04
C GLN A 30 5.61 9.11 -11.46
N ASP A 31 5.15 9.18 -12.70
CA ASP A 31 4.49 10.35 -13.27
C ASP A 31 3.08 10.60 -12.71
N LYS A 32 2.52 9.61 -11.97
CA LYS A 32 1.19 9.72 -11.35
C LYS A 32 1.26 9.93 -9.84
N LEU A 33 2.44 9.91 -9.26
CA LEU A 33 2.59 9.98 -7.80
C LEU A 33 2.02 11.26 -7.20
N GLU A 34 2.28 12.41 -7.80
CA GLU A 34 1.79 13.69 -7.31
C GLU A 34 0.27 13.76 -7.34
N GLU A 35 -0.34 13.34 -8.45
CA GLU A 35 -1.78 13.27 -8.61
C GLU A 35 -2.42 12.34 -7.57
N GLY A 36 -1.74 11.25 -7.24
CA GLY A 36 -2.20 10.27 -6.27
C GLY A 36 -2.31 10.80 -4.83
N GLN A 37 -1.70 11.95 -4.53
CA GLN A 37 -1.79 12.55 -3.19
C GLN A 37 -3.05 13.39 -2.99
N ILE A 38 -3.76 13.70 -4.06
CA ILE A 38 -4.97 14.54 -3.99
C ILE A 38 -6.07 13.80 -3.22
N GLY A 39 -6.63 14.48 -2.22
CA GLY A 39 -7.64 13.91 -1.33
C GLY A 39 -7.06 13.31 -0.05
N TYR A 40 -5.74 13.19 0.05
CA TYR A 40 -5.03 12.64 1.21
C TYR A 40 -4.10 13.70 1.81
N ALA A 41 -2.97 13.96 1.18
CA ALA A 41 -2.01 14.95 1.64
C ALA A 41 -2.36 16.37 1.21
N VAL A 42 -3.04 16.53 0.07
CA VAL A 42 -3.38 17.83 -0.52
C VAL A 42 -4.78 17.80 -1.10
N ASP A 43 -5.41 19.00 -1.19
CA ASP A 43 -6.66 19.16 -1.90
C ASP A 43 -6.40 19.35 -3.42
N PRO A 44 -7.45 19.41 -4.26
CA PRO A 44 -7.25 19.61 -5.71
C PRO A 44 -6.53 20.89 -6.11
N LYS A 45 -6.44 21.86 -5.19
CA LYS A 45 -5.74 23.13 -5.42
C LYS A 45 -4.31 23.10 -4.88
N GLY A 46 -3.88 21.96 -4.31
CA GLY A 46 -2.55 21.80 -3.73
C GLY A 46 -2.42 22.27 -2.29
N LYS A 47 -3.53 22.64 -1.65
CA LYS A 47 -3.52 23.04 -0.23
C LYS A 47 -3.30 21.81 0.66
N PRO A 48 -2.36 21.88 1.64
CA PRO A 48 -2.14 20.76 2.56
C PRO A 48 -3.38 20.39 3.36
N LEU A 49 -3.63 19.07 3.47
CA LEU A 49 -4.69 18.49 4.28
C LEU A 49 -4.10 17.76 5.50
N THR A 50 -2.80 17.87 5.71
CA THR A 50 -2.07 17.13 6.74
C THR A 50 -2.12 17.80 8.10
N GLY A 51 -1.89 17.01 9.15
CA GLY A 51 -1.83 17.50 10.52
C GLY A 51 -1.03 16.56 11.41
N THR A 52 -1.04 16.88 12.72
CA THR A 52 -0.31 16.12 13.75
C THR A 52 -1.21 15.55 14.83
N ALA A 53 -2.51 15.84 14.76
CA ALA A 53 -3.49 15.28 15.69
C ALA A 53 -3.79 13.80 15.35
N GLY A 54 -4.32 13.07 16.31
CA GLY A 54 -4.74 11.69 16.09
C GLY A 54 -5.81 11.63 15.01
N GLY A 55 -5.61 10.75 14.01
CA GLY A 55 -6.53 10.60 12.89
C GLY A 55 -6.24 11.51 11.70
N ASP A 56 -5.31 12.44 11.82
CA ASP A 56 -4.90 13.27 10.69
C ASP A 56 -3.97 12.48 9.76
N TRP A 57 -4.05 12.80 8.46
CA TRP A 57 -3.05 12.36 7.50
C TRP A 57 -1.71 13.01 7.86
N ARG A 58 -0.67 12.20 7.98
CA ARG A 58 0.63 12.74 8.40
C ARG A 58 1.39 13.35 7.22
N PRO A 59 2.16 14.43 7.46
CA PRO A 59 2.95 15.06 6.38
C PRO A 59 3.95 14.14 5.69
N THR A 60 4.39 13.07 6.35
CA THR A 60 5.36 12.11 5.82
C THR A 60 4.73 10.89 5.18
N TRP A 61 3.42 10.83 5.11
CA TRP A 61 2.71 9.73 4.45
C TRP A 61 2.53 10.03 2.97
N VAL A 62 2.94 9.08 2.13
CA VAL A 62 2.86 9.21 0.67
C VAL A 62 2.05 8.04 0.12
N VAL A 63 0.92 8.35 -0.53
CA VAL A 63 0.11 7.32 -1.18
C VAL A 63 0.87 6.78 -2.38
N ILE A 64 1.01 5.47 -2.45
CA ILE A 64 1.69 4.78 -3.56
C ILE A 64 0.73 3.96 -4.42
N GLY A 65 -0.51 3.82 -4.00
CA GLY A 65 -1.51 3.07 -4.73
C GLY A 65 -2.79 2.91 -3.93
N TYR A 66 -3.60 1.97 -4.34
CA TYR A 66 -4.86 1.69 -3.67
C TYR A 66 -5.29 0.24 -3.92
N GLU A 67 -6.15 -0.26 -3.06
CA GLU A 67 -6.77 -1.56 -3.19
C GLU A 67 -8.09 -1.40 -3.98
N GLY A 68 -8.30 -2.23 -5.00
CA GLY A 68 -9.36 -2.02 -5.98
C GLY A 68 -10.77 -2.38 -5.51
N LEU A 69 -10.92 -3.26 -4.50
CA LEU A 69 -12.24 -3.67 -4.03
C LEU A 69 -12.90 -2.61 -3.15
N LEU A 70 -12.19 -2.14 -2.13
CA LEU A 70 -12.69 -1.17 -1.17
C LEU A 70 -12.27 0.27 -1.47
N GLY A 71 -11.22 0.45 -2.28
CA GLY A 71 -10.70 1.77 -2.62
C GLY A 71 -9.83 2.40 -1.55
N ASP A 72 -9.39 1.64 -0.55
CA ASP A 72 -8.55 2.16 0.51
C ASP A 72 -7.15 2.47 0.01
N PRO A 73 -6.51 3.55 0.49
CA PRO A 73 -5.18 3.91 0.04
C PRO A 73 -4.12 2.96 0.59
N ILE A 74 -3.06 2.79 -0.18
CA ILE A 74 -1.84 2.13 0.25
C ILE A 74 -0.77 3.22 0.27
N PHE A 75 -0.10 3.39 1.40
CA PHE A 75 0.85 4.48 1.57
C PHE A 75 2.06 4.07 2.38
N VAL A 76 3.14 4.84 2.25
CA VAL A 76 4.39 4.64 2.97
C VAL A 76 4.65 5.82 3.87
N ASP A 77 5.41 5.61 4.94
CA ASP A 77 5.94 6.70 5.75
C ASP A 77 7.40 6.93 5.35
N ILE A 78 7.65 8.01 4.62
CA ILE A 78 8.97 8.31 4.09
C ILE A 78 9.93 8.85 5.13
N ALA A 79 9.46 9.12 6.35
CA ALA A 79 10.31 9.52 7.47
C ALA A 79 10.91 8.31 8.20
N GLN A 80 10.39 7.11 7.98
CA GLN A 80 10.88 5.89 8.61
C GLN A 80 11.84 5.14 7.69
N GLN A 81 12.82 4.48 8.28
CA GLN A 81 13.78 3.66 7.54
C GLN A 81 13.04 2.55 6.79
N ASP A 82 13.51 2.23 5.58
CA ASP A 82 12.99 1.18 4.71
C ASP A 82 11.54 1.40 4.22
N PHE A 83 10.95 2.54 4.51
CA PHE A 83 9.61 2.92 4.05
C PHE A 83 8.55 1.86 4.36
N PRO A 84 8.17 1.69 5.63
CA PRO A 84 7.10 0.76 5.97
C PRO A 84 5.80 1.15 5.27
N VAL A 85 5.00 0.15 4.93
CA VAL A 85 3.79 0.31 4.14
C VAL A 85 2.56 0.13 5.01
N TYR A 86 1.59 1.01 4.80
CA TYR A 86 0.36 1.07 5.58
C TYR A 86 -0.86 1.13 4.67
N THR A 87 -2.00 0.81 5.25
CA THR A 87 -3.30 1.12 4.69
C THR A 87 -4.17 1.74 5.78
N ALA A 88 -5.28 2.35 5.40
CA ALA A 88 -6.26 2.90 6.33
C ALA A 88 -7.62 2.91 5.65
N MET A 89 -8.67 2.68 6.44
CA MET A 89 -10.02 2.71 5.93
C MET A 89 -10.44 4.15 5.60
N HIS A 90 -10.95 4.38 4.38
CA HIS A 90 -11.47 5.69 4.00
C HIS A 90 -12.91 5.88 4.52
N GLY A 91 -13.38 7.12 4.53
CA GLY A 91 -14.77 7.42 4.89
C GLY A 91 -15.08 7.41 6.38
N MET A 92 -14.08 7.28 7.24
CA MET A 92 -14.25 7.24 8.70
C MET A 92 -14.18 8.60 9.38
N GLY A 93 -13.89 9.66 8.62
CA GLY A 93 -13.64 10.99 9.18
C GLY A 93 -12.27 11.14 9.82
N LYS A 94 -11.48 10.10 9.83
CA LYS A 94 -10.13 10.06 10.36
C LYS A 94 -9.35 8.94 9.70
N TRP A 95 -8.01 9.01 9.75
CA TRP A 95 -7.11 8.01 9.20
C TRP A 95 -6.41 7.26 10.32
N LEU A 96 -6.74 5.98 10.46
CA LEU A 96 -6.11 5.09 11.44
C LEU A 96 -5.26 4.10 10.66
N GLU A 97 -3.94 4.32 10.67
CA GLU A 97 -3.00 3.52 9.91
C GLU A 97 -2.90 2.09 10.43
N GLU A 98 -2.82 1.16 9.52
CA GLU A 98 -2.58 -0.26 9.79
C GLU A 98 -1.38 -0.69 8.96
N LYS A 99 -0.32 -1.15 9.63
CA LYS A 99 0.87 -1.60 8.93
C LYS A 99 0.62 -2.91 8.22
N ILE A 100 0.93 -2.96 6.93
CA ILE A 100 0.79 -4.16 6.10
C ILE A 100 2.13 -4.72 5.64
N ALA A 101 3.21 -3.96 5.75
CA ALA A 101 4.56 -4.46 5.49
C ALA A 101 5.58 -3.61 6.23
N ASP A 102 6.66 -4.23 6.69
CA ASP A 102 7.73 -3.52 7.40
C ASP A 102 8.62 -2.68 6.47
N SER A 103 8.60 -2.97 5.16
CA SER A 103 9.37 -2.21 4.18
C SER A 103 8.68 -2.17 2.83
N PHE A 104 8.98 -1.13 2.06
CA PHE A 104 8.52 -1.02 0.67
C PHE A 104 9.04 -2.17 -0.19
N HIS A 105 10.33 -2.50 -0.05
CA HIS A 105 10.94 -3.59 -0.80
C HIS A 105 10.25 -4.93 -0.51
N GLY A 106 10.02 -5.24 0.77
CA GLY A 106 9.32 -6.47 1.17
C GLY A 106 7.88 -6.50 0.67
N PHE A 107 7.21 -5.34 0.67
CA PHE A 107 5.85 -5.22 0.14
C PHE A 107 5.79 -5.59 -1.35
N ILE A 108 6.65 -4.98 -2.16
CA ILE A 108 6.68 -5.24 -3.61
C ILE A 108 7.02 -6.70 -3.89
N LYS A 109 8.03 -7.25 -3.22
CA LYS A 109 8.41 -8.65 -3.38
C LYS A 109 7.28 -9.59 -2.99
N GLY A 110 6.62 -9.31 -1.88
CA GLY A 110 5.47 -10.10 -1.42
C GLY A 110 4.31 -10.07 -2.41
N LEU A 111 3.99 -8.91 -2.97
CA LEU A 111 2.94 -8.80 -3.98
C LEU A 111 3.26 -9.58 -5.25
N GLU A 112 4.50 -9.56 -5.70
CA GLU A 112 4.92 -10.34 -6.87
C GLU A 112 4.72 -11.84 -6.62
N LEU A 113 5.11 -12.34 -5.46
CA LEU A 113 4.94 -13.75 -5.09
C LEU A 113 3.47 -14.13 -4.97
N ILE A 114 2.66 -13.28 -4.33
CA ILE A 114 1.21 -13.51 -4.20
C ILE A 114 0.55 -13.48 -5.57
N SER A 115 0.96 -12.59 -6.45
CA SER A 115 0.42 -12.51 -7.81
C SER A 115 0.65 -13.80 -8.58
N GLU A 116 1.81 -14.42 -8.44
CA GLU A 116 2.08 -15.72 -9.08
C GLU A 116 1.14 -16.81 -8.57
N ILE A 117 0.83 -16.82 -7.27
CA ILE A 117 -0.10 -17.77 -6.67
C ILE A 117 -1.54 -17.47 -7.09
N ALA A 118 -1.87 -16.20 -7.23
CA ALA A 118 -3.23 -15.72 -7.45
C ALA A 118 -3.72 -15.84 -8.91
N VAL A 119 -2.85 -16.13 -9.86
CA VAL A 119 -3.21 -16.22 -11.28
C VAL A 119 -4.38 -17.18 -11.49
N GLY A 120 -5.47 -16.69 -12.09
CA GLY A 120 -6.66 -17.49 -12.40
C GLY A 120 -7.59 -17.79 -11.24
N ARG A 121 -7.33 -17.23 -10.05
CA ARG A 121 -8.17 -17.43 -8.86
C ARG A 121 -9.22 -16.36 -8.74
N GLU A 122 -10.42 -16.74 -8.26
CA GLU A 122 -11.51 -15.81 -7.93
C GLU A 122 -11.62 -15.58 -6.43
N SER A 123 -10.96 -16.42 -5.62
CA SER A 123 -10.96 -16.32 -4.16
C SER A 123 -9.65 -15.75 -3.65
N PRO A 124 -9.63 -15.13 -2.45
CA PRO A 124 -8.39 -14.60 -1.87
C PRO A 124 -7.28 -15.65 -1.76
N VAL A 125 -6.04 -15.20 -1.80
CA VAL A 125 -4.90 -16.07 -1.54
C VAL A 125 -4.82 -16.31 -0.04
N LEU A 126 -4.84 -17.58 0.34
CA LEU A 126 -4.68 -17.98 1.74
C LEU A 126 -3.23 -18.46 1.92
N LEU A 127 -2.45 -17.71 2.69
CA LEU A 127 -1.03 -18.00 2.88
C LEU A 127 -0.80 -19.32 3.63
N GLU A 128 -1.76 -19.78 4.43
CA GLU A 128 -1.68 -21.10 5.07
C GLU A 128 -1.69 -22.24 4.05
N GLN A 129 -2.38 -22.07 2.93
CA GLN A 129 -2.48 -23.06 1.85
C GLN A 129 -1.40 -22.87 0.79
N ASN A 130 -0.83 -21.67 0.70
CA ASN A 130 0.19 -21.30 -0.26
C ASN A 130 1.34 -20.65 0.50
N PRO A 131 2.12 -21.42 1.28
CA PRO A 131 3.12 -20.84 2.16
C PRO A 131 4.21 -20.12 1.37
N ILE A 132 4.51 -18.92 1.82
CA ILE A 132 5.62 -18.11 1.33
C ILE A 132 6.55 -17.95 2.54
N SER A 133 7.84 -18.20 2.36
CA SER A 133 8.78 -18.14 3.48
C SER A 133 8.89 -16.71 4.03
N ASP A 134 9.21 -16.58 5.32
CA ASP A 134 9.45 -15.27 5.95
C ASP A 134 10.58 -14.52 5.26
N GLU A 135 11.56 -15.22 4.72
CA GLU A 135 12.68 -14.62 3.96
C GLU A 135 12.17 -13.99 2.66
N ASP A 136 11.21 -14.64 2.00
CA ASP A 136 10.62 -14.13 0.76
C ASP A 136 9.70 -12.94 1.03
N LEU A 137 9.13 -12.88 2.23
CA LEU A 137 8.27 -11.79 2.67
C LEU A 137 9.02 -10.83 3.61
N ILE A 138 10.26 -10.50 3.32
CA ILE A 138 11.06 -9.61 4.17
C ILE A 138 10.27 -8.35 4.53
N GLY A 139 9.97 -8.19 5.82
CA GLY A 139 9.14 -7.11 6.32
C GLY A 139 7.68 -7.18 5.93
N GLY A 140 7.27 -8.26 5.26
CA GLY A 140 5.92 -8.42 4.74
C GLY A 140 5.03 -9.37 5.53
N ARG A 141 5.39 -9.75 6.75
CA ARG A 141 4.59 -10.69 7.57
C ARG A 141 3.16 -10.24 7.83
N PHE A 142 2.88 -8.97 7.63
CA PHE A 142 1.54 -8.42 7.82
C PHE A 142 0.62 -8.66 6.61
N PHE A 143 1.13 -9.27 5.54
CA PHE A 143 0.29 -9.58 4.37
C PHE A 143 -0.89 -10.45 4.72
N SER A 144 -0.73 -11.41 5.63
CA SER A 144 -1.85 -12.27 6.04
C SER A 144 -2.99 -11.44 6.64
N SER A 145 -2.68 -10.48 7.50
CA SER A 145 -3.69 -9.58 8.08
C SER A 145 -4.34 -8.70 7.02
N PHE A 146 -3.54 -8.19 6.09
CA PHE A 146 -4.03 -7.39 4.96
C PHE A 146 -4.99 -8.19 4.08
N LEU A 147 -4.62 -9.41 3.73
CA LEU A 147 -5.47 -10.29 2.92
C LEU A 147 -6.76 -10.66 3.66
N GLN A 148 -6.69 -10.94 4.95
CA GLN A 148 -7.88 -11.21 5.76
C GLN A 148 -8.83 -10.01 5.77
N ARG A 149 -8.29 -8.81 5.85
CA ARG A 149 -9.09 -7.58 5.77
C ARG A 149 -9.86 -7.48 4.47
N LEU A 150 -9.26 -7.91 3.36
CA LEU A 150 -9.93 -7.94 2.06
C LEU A 150 -10.98 -9.05 1.95
N GLU A 151 -10.82 -10.14 2.71
CA GLU A 151 -11.82 -11.21 2.79
C GLU A 151 -13.09 -10.79 3.53
N THR A 152 -12.98 -9.79 4.41
CA THR A 152 -14.07 -9.34 5.26
C THR A 152 -14.62 -8.02 4.72
N PRO A 153 -15.64 -8.08 3.86
CA PRO A 153 -16.20 -6.87 3.24
C PRO A 153 -16.83 -5.92 4.25
#